data_376be97c7b9b990445c6b427edf91992
#
_entry.id   376be97c7b9b990445c6b427edf91992
#
_cell.length_a   1.000
_cell.length_b   1.000
_cell.length_c   1.000
_cell.angle_alpha   90.00
_cell.angle_beta   90.00
_cell.angle_gamma   90.00
#
_symmetry.space_group_name_H-M   'P 1'
#
loop_
_entity.id
_entity.type
_entity.pdbx_description
1 polymer ?
#
loop_
_entity_poly.entity_id
_entity_poly.type
_entity_poly.pdbx_seq_one_letter_code
_entity_poly.pdbx_strand_id
1 'polypeptide(L)'
;MQQADCIGIDIGYGFTKTCRSGDKQMFPTAITLMAREATFSDVSPVVVNGHRFLVGKEAEREGNTIDTRHSRFVTSDAWLAILGHCLKINDFVKGEMVLGVPPGMYSREYGQRIRDAIKGSDIRVGEEPYRFNGNIKIIPQGAGIFFRYVKDHPDDFRKNVTVIDIGHHTVDMTFFAEGKYVESATESQELGVSLILDSIVKAFYRENRFSIGFKAALDILRDGQITYLGTTYAVDVREEVIRYTQRISSVMDRYLEKLPVQPDVGIMGGGGAVVIRDLVSLRHRLLMVSEPAMANAVGYWHFGSNAR
;
A
#
# COMPACT_ATOMS: atom_id res chain seq x y z
N MET A 1 -15.67 5.92 -28.28
CA MET A 1 -14.53 4.98 -28.11
C MET A 1 -14.78 4.19 -26.84
N GLN A 2 -14.82 2.86 -26.87
CA GLN A 2 -14.89 2.07 -25.64
C GLN A 2 -13.60 2.32 -24.83
N GLN A 3 -13.76 2.73 -23.57
CA GLN A 3 -12.65 2.85 -22.64
C GLN A 3 -12.02 1.46 -22.48
N ALA A 4 -10.69 1.38 -22.60
CA ALA A 4 -10.01 0.09 -22.40
C ALA A 4 -10.26 -0.36 -20.97
N ASP A 5 -10.63 -1.64 -20.79
CA ASP A 5 -10.75 -2.23 -19.46
C ASP A 5 -9.39 -2.16 -18.76
N CYS A 6 -9.37 -1.55 -17.59
CA CYS A 6 -8.14 -1.29 -16.85
C CYS A 6 -8.34 -1.59 -15.36
N ILE A 7 -7.31 -2.16 -14.74
CA ILE A 7 -7.22 -2.35 -13.30
C ILE A 7 -5.98 -1.67 -12.74
N GLY A 8 -6.15 -0.92 -11.66
CA GLY A 8 -5.06 -0.42 -10.84
C GLY A 8 -4.89 -1.30 -9.60
N ILE A 9 -3.67 -1.77 -9.34
CA ILE A 9 -3.35 -2.65 -8.20
C ILE A 9 -2.19 -2.07 -7.41
N ASP A 10 -2.42 -1.87 -6.12
CA ASP A 10 -1.43 -1.42 -5.13
C ASP A 10 -1.23 -2.54 -4.09
N ILE A 11 -0.14 -3.30 -4.22
CA ILE A 11 0.26 -4.32 -3.24
C ILE A 11 1.18 -3.65 -2.22
N GLY A 12 0.58 -3.07 -1.18
CA GLY A 12 1.32 -2.47 -0.06
C GLY A 12 1.66 -3.49 1.03
N TYR A 13 2.52 -3.13 1.97
CA TYR A 13 2.95 -4.03 3.07
C TYR A 13 1.83 -4.41 4.03
N GLY A 14 0.88 -3.52 4.31
CA GLY A 14 -0.22 -3.81 5.23
C GLY A 14 -1.50 -4.24 4.53
N PHE A 15 -1.85 -3.56 3.44
CA PHE A 15 -3.07 -3.80 2.68
C PHE A 15 -2.80 -3.76 1.19
N THR A 16 -3.42 -4.69 0.48
CA THR A 16 -3.52 -4.69 -0.97
C THR A 16 -4.83 -4.02 -1.39
N LYS A 17 -4.77 -3.17 -2.41
CA LYS A 17 -5.93 -2.43 -2.91
C LYS A 17 -6.01 -2.57 -4.42
N THR A 18 -7.23 -2.63 -4.92
CA THR A 18 -7.52 -2.66 -6.36
C THR A 18 -8.60 -1.66 -6.72
N CYS A 19 -8.55 -1.14 -7.94
CA CYS A 19 -9.60 -0.33 -8.52
C CYS A 19 -9.82 -0.73 -9.98
N ARG A 20 -11.06 -1.13 -10.34
CA ARG A 20 -11.46 -1.41 -11.71
C ARG A 20 -12.81 -0.73 -11.98
N SER A 21 -12.88 0.09 -13.00
CA SER A 21 -14.12 0.79 -13.39
C SER A 21 -14.82 1.54 -12.23
N GLY A 22 -14.04 2.01 -11.25
CA GLY A 22 -14.54 2.67 -10.04
C GLY A 22 -14.84 1.72 -8.86
N ASP A 23 -14.98 0.42 -9.10
CA ASP A 23 -15.11 -0.58 -8.04
C ASP A 23 -13.78 -0.74 -7.32
N LYS A 24 -13.82 -0.70 -5.99
CA LYS A 24 -12.65 -0.69 -5.12
C LYS A 24 -12.69 -1.87 -4.16
N GLN A 25 -11.58 -2.61 -4.09
CA GLN A 25 -11.39 -3.69 -3.13
C GLN A 25 -10.16 -3.40 -2.27
N MET A 26 -10.22 -3.77 -1.00
CA MET A 26 -9.10 -3.69 -0.07
C MET A 26 -9.12 -4.90 0.86
N PHE A 27 -7.97 -5.54 1.00
CA PHE A 27 -7.78 -6.67 1.90
C PHE A 27 -6.37 -6.66 2.51
N PRO A 28 -6.16 -7.31 3.67
CA PRO A 28 -4.83 -7.43 4.27
C PRO A 28 -3.83 -8.08 3.31
N THR A 29 -2.61 -7.56 3.25
CA THR A 29 -1.50 -8.19 2.51
C THR A 29 -0.93 -9.34 3.35
N ALA A 30 -1.79 -10.21 3.81
CA ALA A 30 -1.45 -11.41 4.53
C ALA A 30 -1.43 -12.60 3.57
N ILE A 31 -0.43 -13.45 3.70
CA ILE A 31 -0.25 -14.62 2.87
C ILE A 31 0.37 -15.76 3.68
N THR A 32 -0.16 -16.96 3.53
CA THR A 32 0.30 -18.16 4.24
C THR A 32 0.42 -19.32 3.26
N LEU A 33 1.53 -20.06 3.34
CA LEU A 33 1.71 -21.29 2.57
C LEU A 33 0.87 -22.42 3.20
N MET A 34 0.02 -23.07 2.42
CA MET A 34 -0.75 -24.23 2.87
C MET A 34 0.11 -25.49 2.82
N ALA A 35 0.37 -26.09 3.99
CA ALA A 35 1.12 -27.34 4.08
C ALA A 35 0.25 -28.59 3.82
N ARG A 36 -1.08 -28.52 4.02
CA ARG A 36 -2.06 -29.61 3.85
C ARG A 36 -3.40 -29.08 3.35
N GLU A 37 -4.22 -29.95 2.80
CA GLU A 37 -5.62 -29.61 2.50
C GLU A 37 -6.36 -29.31 3.80
N ALA A 38 -6.92 -28.10 3.89
CA ALA A 38 -7.76 -27.74 5.04
C ALA A 38 -9.08 -28.51 4.91
N THR A 39 -9.32 -29.44 5.83
CA THR A 39 -10.46 -30.37 5.80
C THR A 39 -11.81 -29.68 6.02
N PHE A 40 -11.84 -28.42 6.43
CA PHE A 40 -13.05 -27.69 6.85
C PHE A 40 -13.16 -26.25 6.34
N SER A 41 -12.40 -25.84 5.30
CA SER A 41 -12.53 -24.49 4.76
C SER A 41 -13.06 -24.53 3.33
N ASP A 42 -14.15 -23.80 3.08
CA ASP A 42 -14.69 -23.52 1.74
C ASP A 42 -13.81 -22.53 0.95
N VAL A 43 -12.55 -22.29 1.39
CA VAL A 43 -11.66 -21.31 0.81
C VAL A 43 -10.86 -21.94 -0.32
N SER A 44 -11.02 -21.41 -1.53
CA SER A 44 -10.21 -21.80 -2.67
C SER A 44 -8.82 -21.17 -2.59
N PRO A 45 -7.74 -21.96 -2.44
CA PRO A 45 -6.39 -21.44 -2.42
C PRO A 45 -5.99 -20.83 -3.77
N VAL A 46 -5.05 -19.91 -3.73
CA VAL A 46 -4.32 -19.48 -4.92
C VAL A 46 -3.11 -20.39 -5.07
N VAL A 47 -2.96 -21.02 -6.24
CA VAL A 47 -1.82 -21.88 -6.54
C VAL A 47 -0.89 -21.16 -7.49
N VAL A 48 0.39 -21.09 -7.15
CA VAL A 48 1.43 -20.50 -8.00
C VAL A 48 2.58 -21.49 -8.11
N ASN A 49 2.94 -21.88 -9.32
CA ASN A 49 4.03 -22.80 -9.60
C ASN A 49 3.97 -24.10 -8.76
N GLY A 50 2.76 -24.59 -8.47
CA GLY A 50 2.50 -25.77 -7.63
C GLY A 50 2.41 -25.52 -6.12
N HIS A 51 2.75 -24.34 -5.62
CA HIS A 51 2.59 -23.96 -4.22
C HIS A 51 1.21 -23.39 -3.96
N ARG A 52 0.56 -23.80 -2.86
CA ARG A 52 -0.80 -23.39 -2.47
C ARG A 52 -0.73 -22.31 -1.41
N PHE A 53 -1.43 -21.21 -1.61
CA PHE A 53 -1.44 -20.06 -0.69
C PHE A 53 -2.86 -19.68 -0.28
N LEU A 54 -3.02 -19.31 0.99
CA LEU A 54 -4.14 -18.49 1.46
C LEU A 54 -3.73 -17.02 1.38
N VAL A 55 -4.67 -16.16 1.02
CA VAL A 55 -4.42 -14.72 0.84
C VAL A 55 -5.48 -13.91 1.59
N GLY A 56 -5.08 -12.78 2.14
CA GLY A 56 -5.98 -11.83 2.78
C GLY A 56 -6.47 -12.30 4.15
N LYS A 57 -7.77 -12.14 4.40
CA LYS A 57 -8.38 -12.43 5.71
C LYS A 57 -8.23 -13.89 6.14
N GLU A 58 -8.25 -14.81 5.19
CA GLU A 58 -8.06 -16.23 5.44
C GLU A 58 -6.65 -16.52 5.95
N ALA A 59 -5.63 -15.89 5.33
CA ALA A 59 -4.24 -16.00 5.80
C ALA A 59 -4.05 -15.37 7.19
N GLU A 60 -4.71 -14.25 7.49
CA GLU A 60 -4.67 -13.65 8.83
C GLU A 60 -5.27 -14.57 9.90
N ARG A 61 -6.36 -15.28 9.58
CA ARG A 61 -7.00 -16.23 10.51
C ARG A 61 -6.14 -17.44 10.81
N GLU A 62 -5.44 -17.96 9.79
CA GLU A 62 -4.51 -19.08 9.96
C GLU A 62 -3.27 -18.70 10.76
N GLY A 63 -2.85 -17.43 10.74
CA GLY A 63 -1.57 -17.00 11.29
C GLY A 63 -0.39 -17.50 10.46
N ASN A 64 0.83 -17.47 11.00
CA ASN A 64 2.07 -17.87 10.32
C ASN A 64 2.25 -17.23 8.94
N THR A 65 1.90 -15.95 8.83
CA THR A 65 2.00 -15.21 7.59
C THR A 65 3.47 -15.03 7.17
N ILE A 66 3.69 -15.10 5.85
CA ILE A 66 5.01 -14.85 5.25
C ILE A 66 5.34 -13.36 5.44
N ASP A 67 6.58 -13.06 5.84
CA ASP A 67 7.05 -11.67 5.91
C ASP A 67 7.16 -11.09 4.48
N THR A 68 6.43 -10.03 4.23
CA THR A 68 6.37 -9.36 2.92
C THR A 68 7.37 -8.20 2.79
N ARG A 69 8.13 -7.88 3.86
CA ARG A 69 8.99 -6.69 3.92
C ARG A 69 10.40 -6.88 3.38
N HIS A 70 10.73 -8.04 2.84
CA HIS A 70 12.05 -8.28 2.28
C HIS A 70 12.13 -7.97 0.78
N SER A 71 13.30 -7.61 0.30
CA SER A 71 13.55 -7.19 -1.09
C SER A 71 13.24 -8.23 -2.18
N ARG A 72 13.17 -9.52 -1.80
CA ARG A 72 12.84 -10.61 -2.71
C ARG A 72 11.34 -10.91 -2.76
N PHE A 73 10.50 -10.18 -2.02
CA PHE A 73 9.08 -10.45 -1.98
C PHE A 73 8.41 -10.21 -3.33
N VAL A 74 8.64 -9.04 -3.93
CA VAL A 74 8.10 -8.75 -5.27
C VAL A 74 8.70 -9.72 -6.28
N THR A 75 7.86 -10.34 -7.07
CA THR A 75 8.12 -11.46 -8.01
C THR A 75 8.25 -12.85 -7.39
N SER A 76 8.12 -12.99 -6.07
CA SER A 76 8.02 -14.33 -5.44
C SER A 76 6.66 -14.98 -5.71
N ASP A 77 6.57 -16.29 -5.53
CA ASP A 77 5.30 -17.03 -5.65
C ASP A 77 4.24 -16.47 -4.70
N ALA A 78 4.63 -16.02 -3.51
CA ALA A 78 3.75 -15.36 -2.54
C ALA A 78 3.17 -14.05 -3.09
N TRP A 79 4.00 -13.20 -3.70
CA TRP A 79 3.55 -11.96 -4.31
C TRP A 79 2.64 -12.22 -5.53
N LEU A 80 2.99 -13.21 -6.34
CA LEU A 80 2.17 -13.64 -7.48
C LEU A 80 0.82 -14.22 -7.04
N ALA A 81 0.76 -14.89 -5.89
CA ALA A 81 -0.49 -15.37 -5.32
C ALA A 81 -1.40 -14.21 -4.87
N ILE A 82 -0.85 -13.16 -4.27
CA ILE A 82 -1.62 -11.94 -3.97
C ILE A 82 -2.13 -11.31 -5.28
N LEU A 83 -1.29 -11.20 -6.29
CA LEU A 83 -1.70 -10.69 -7.60
C LEU A 83 -2.81 -11.55 -8.22
N GLY A 84 -2.67 -12.89 -8.22
CA GLY A 84 -3.70 -13.81 -8.69
C GLY A 84 -5.04 -13.63 -7.96
N HIS A 85 -4.99 -13.44 -6.64
CA HIS A 85 -6.18 -13.12 -5.86
C HIS A 85 -6.82 -11.77 -6.30
N CYS A 86 -6.01 -10.72 -6.51
CA CYS A 86 -6.50 -9.43 -7.03
C CYS A 86 -7.24 -9.59 -8.36
N LEU A 87 -6.64 -10.33 -9.28
CA LEU A 87 -7.22 -10.53 -10.61
C LEU A 87 -8.53 -11.32 -10.52
N LYS A 88 -8.59 -12.33 -9.66
CA LYS A 88 -9.79 -13.16 -9.46
C LYS A 88 -10.95 -12.40 -8.85
N ILE A 89 -10.73 -11.66 -7.75
CA ILE A 89 -11.82 -10.94 -7.07
C ILE A 89 -12.38 -9.79 -7.93
N ASN A 90 -11.61 -9.33 -8.94
CA ASN A 90 -12.05 -8.33 -9.90
C ASN A 90 -12.50 -8.94 -11.24
N ASP A 91 -12.50 -10.26 -11.39
CA ASP A 91 -12.80 -10.96 -12.65
C ASP A 91 -12.05 -10.35 -13.85
N PHE A 92 -10.74 -10.10 -13.69
CA PHE A 92 -9.94 -9.36 -14.64
C PHE A 92 -8.91 -10.24 -15.35
N VAL A 93 -9.21 -10.67 -16.58
CA VAL A 93 -8.38 -11.59 -17.39
C VAL A 93 -7.68 -10.91 -18.56
N LYS A 94 -8.18 -9.74 -19.00
CA LYS A 94 -7.68 -9.04 -20.18
C LYS A 94 -7.87 -7.54 -20.05
N GLY A 95 -6.93 -6.77 -20.60
CA GLY A 95 -6.99 -5.31 -20.56
C GLY A 95 -5.65 -4.70 -20.20
N GLU A 96 -5.67 -3.57 -19.53
CA GLU A 96 -4.48 -2.90 -19.02
C GLU A 96 -4.38 -3.03 -17.51
N MET A 97 -3.31 -3.63 -17.01
CA MET A 97 -3.01 -3.72 -15.59
C MET A 97 -1.92 -2.71 -15.24
N VAL A 98 -2.18 -1.86 -14.26
CA VAL A 98 -1.22 -0.89 -13.73
C VAL A 98 -0.85 -1.29 -12.32
N LEU A 99 0.43 -1.56 -12.10
CA LEU A 99 0.99 -1.97 -10.81
C LEU A 99 1.94 -0.91 -10.29
N GLY A 100 1.81 -0.58 -9.00
CA GLY A 100 2.75 0.24 -8.27
C GLY A 100 3.89 -0.58 -7.67
N VAL A 101 5.10 -0.03 -7.71
CA VAL A 101 6.27 -0.57 -7.01
C VAL A 101 6.88 0.50 -6.11
N PRO A 102 7.55 0.11 -5.00
CA PRO A 102 8.26 1.08 -4.17
C PRO A 102 9.19 1.95 -5.02
N PRO A 103 9.23 3.27 -4.79
CA PRO A 103 10.00 4.18 -5.64
C PRO A 103 11.48 3.80 -5.77
N GLY A 104 12.11 3.34 -4.69
CA GLY A 104 13.51 2.89 -4.69
C GLY A 104 13.78 1.62 -5.51
N MET A 105 12.73 0.92 -5.95
CA MET A 105 12.82 -0.26 -6.83
C MET A 105 12.40 0.05 -8.27
N TYR A 106 11.88 1.23 -8.53
CA TYR A 106 11.37 1.59 -9.84
C TYR A 106 12.51 1.80 -10.85
N SER A 107 12.62 0.88 -11.80
CA SER A 107 13.51 0.98 -12.95
C SER A 107 12.93 0.22 -14.13
N ARG A 108 13.42 0.51 -15.33
CA ARG A 108 13.01 -0.22 -16.55
C ARG A 108 13.30 -1.72 -16.45
N GLU A 109 14.46 -2.07 -15.92
CA GLU A 109 14.88 -3.47 -15.74
C GLU A 109 13.99 -4.18 -14.71
N TYR A 110 13.74 -3.55 -13.57
CA TYR A 110 12.87 -4.12 -12.54
C TYR A 110 11.43 -4.30 -13.03
N GLY A 111 10.89 -3.33 -13.76
CA GLY A 111 9.59 -3.43 -14.40
C GLY A 111 9.53 -4.59 -15.42
N GLN A 112 10.62 -4.86 -16.15
CA GLN A 112 10.68 -6.00 -17.07
C GLN A 112 10.67 -7.33 -16.30
N ARG A 113 11.44 -7.44 -15.22
CA ARG A 113 11.44 -8.63 -14.35
C ARG A 113 10.04 -8.97 -13.80
N ILE A 114 9.29 -7.95 -13.39
CA ILE A 114 7.91 -8.14 -12.92
C ILE A 114 7.02 -8.68 -14.06
N ARG A 115 7.09 -8.08 -15.25
CA ARG A 115 6.31 -8.54 -16.40
C ARG A 115 6.65 -10.00 -16.77
N ASP A 116 7.92 -10.35 -16.73
CA ASP A 116 8.39 -11.70 -17.06
C ASP A 116 7.94 -12.70 -15.99
N ALA A 117 8.01 -12.35 -14.70
CA ALA A 117 7.51 -13.19 -13.62
C ALA A 117 6.00 -13.46 -13.75
N ILE A 118 5.20 -12.43 -14.04
CA ILE A 118 3.75 -12.59 -14.21
C ILE A 118 3.43 -13.48 -15.41
N LYS A 119 4.10 -13.28 -16.55
CA LYS A 119 3.85 -14.04 -17.78
C LYS A 119 4.37 -15.47 -17.73
N GLY A 120 5.46 -15.69 -16.98
CA GLY A 120 6.12 -17.00 -16.87
C GLY A 120 5.54 -17.92 -15.80
N SER A 121 4.64 -17.42 -14.95
CA SER A 121 4.11 -18.19 -13.81
C SER A 121 2.81 -18.91 -14.13
N ASP A 122 2.66 -20.13 -13.59
CA ASP A 122 1.39 -20.88 -13.60
C ASP A 122 0.60 -20.46 -12.35
N ILE A 123 -0.38 -19.56 -12.56
CA ILE A 123 -1.26 -19.07 -11.49
C ILE A 123 -2.63 -19.75 -11.66
N ARG A 124 -3.16 -20.34 -10.58
CA ARG A 124 -4.50 -20.93 -10.54
C ARG A 124 -5.25 -20.42 -9.30
N VAL A 125 -6.54 -20.26 -9.43
CA VAL A 125 -7.41 -19.96 -8.29
C VAL A 125 -8.48 -21.05 -8.21
N GLY A 126 -8.40 -21.85 -7.17
CA GLY A 126 -9.06 -23.15 -7.14
C GLY A 126 -8.40 -24.10 -8.16
N GLU A 127 -9.20 -24.79 -8.97
CA GLU A 127 -8.71 -25.72 -10.02
C GLU A 127 -8.46 -25.02 -11.36
N GLU A 128 -9.01 -23.82 -11.56
CA GLU A 128 -8.95 -23.13 -12.85
C GLU A 128 -7.66 -22.36 -13.03
N PRO A 129 -6.97 -22.54 -14.20
CA PRO A 129 -5.81 -21.73 -14.54
C PRO A 129 -6.21 -20.28 -14.76
N TYR A 130 -5.50 -19.36 -14.13
CA TYR A 130 -5.72 -17.93 -14.27
C TYR A 130 -4.60 -17.30 -15.11
N ARG A 131 -4.88 -17.05 -16.38
CA ARG A 131 -3.92 -16.45 -17.31
C ARG A 131 -4.32 -15.02 -17.63
N PHE A 132 -3.53 -14.07 -17.18
CA PHE A 132 -3.66 -12.69 -17.61
C PHE A 132 -3.12 -12.54 -19.05
N ASN A 133 -3.99 -12.06 -19.94
CA ASN A 133 -3.64 -11.78 -21.35
C ASN A 133 -3.89 -10.30 -21.65
N GLY A 134 -2.99 -9.42 -21.21
CA GLY A 134 -3.10 -8.00 -21.40
C GLY A 134 -1.76 -7.28 -21.30
N ASN A 135 -1.85 -5.96 -21.29
CA ASN A 135 -0.70 -5.09 -21.12
C ASN A 135 -0.44 -4.82 -19.61
N ILE A 136 0.83 -4.76 -19.22
CA ILE A 136 1.25 -4.52 -17.85
C ILE A 136 2.11 -3.25 -17.81
N LYS A 137 1.61 -2.23 -17.13
CA LYS A 137 2.36 -1.01 -16.82
C LYS A 137 2.84 -1.05 -15.37
N ILE A 138 4.11 -0.72 -15.17
CA ILE A 138 4.71 -0.60 -13.85
C ILE A 138 5.05 0.86 -13.64
N ILE A 139 4.61 1.43 -12.52
CA ILE A 139 4.87 2.83 -12.14
C ILE A 139 5.30 2.92 -10.68
N PRO A 140 5.98 3.99 -10.24
CA PRO A 140 6.33 4.13 -8.84
C PRO A 140 5.10 4.36 -7.96
N GLN A 141 5.11 3.84 -6.73
CA GLN A 141 4.14 4.23 -5.69
C GLN A 141 4.25 5.74 -5.45
N GLY A 142 3.14 6.37 -5.04
CA GLY A 142 3.02 7.83 -5.03
C GLY A 142 2.56 8.43 -6.37
N ALA A 143 2.93 7.84 -7.52
CA ALA A 143 2.38 8.27 -8.82
C ALA A 143 0.86 8.09 -8.88
N GLY A 144 0.32 7.05 -8.24
CA GLY A 144 -1.13 6.88 -8.13
C GLY A 144 -1.78 8.04 -7.37
N ILE A 145 -1.19 8.45 -6.25
CA ILE A 145 -1.69 9.61 -5.48
C ILE A 145 -1.67 10.88 -6.34
N PHE A 146 -0.59 11.10 -7.10
CA PHE A 146 -0.50 12.21 -8.06
C PHE A 146 -1.63 12.14 -9.11
N PHE A 147 -1.83 11.01 -9.77
CA PHE A 147 -2.88 10.85 -10.78
C PHE A 147 -4.29 10.95 -10.19
N ARG A 148 -4.50 10.51 -8.94
CA ARG A 148 -5.76 10.71 -8.22
C ARG A 148 -6.02 12.18 -7.93
N TYR A 149 -4.99 12.91 -7.52
CA TYR A 149 -5.08 14.36 -7.25
C TYR A 149 -5.40 15.17 -8.51
N VAL A 150 -4.62 14.98 -9.57
CA VAL A 150 -4.79 15.76 -10.80
C VAL A 150 -6.09 15.42 -11.55
N LYS A 151 -6.71 14.29 -11.26
CA LYS A 151 -8.06 13.99 -11.75
C LYS A 151 -9.09 14.97 -11.21
N ASP A 152 -8.95 15.38 -9.96
CA ASP A 152 -9.84 16.37 -9.31
C ASP A 152 -9.35 17.80 -9.54
N HIS A 153 -8.04 17.99 -9.86
CA HIS A 153 -7.37 19.28 -10.06
C HIS A 153 -6.57 19.28 -11.38
N PRO A 154 -7.21 19.22 -12.56
CA PRO A 154 -6.51 19.04 -13.83
C PRO A 154 -5.54 20.16 -14.18
N ASP A 155 -5.80 21.39 -13.73
CA ASP A 155 -4.93 22.55 -13.95
C ASP A 155 -3.59 22.42 -13.23
N ASP A 156 -3.51 21.57 -12.20
CA ASP A 156 -2.31 21.33 -11.43
C ASP A 156 -1.38 20.28 -12.04
N PHE A 157 -1.77 19.63 -13.14
CA PHE A 157 -0.94 18.61 -13.80
C PHE A 157 0.44 19.13 -14.22
N ARG A 158 0.54 20.40 -14.60
CA ARG A 158 1.82 21.03 -15.02
C ARG A 158 2.56 21.76 -13.90
N LYS A 159 2.07 21.70 -12.68
CA LYS A 159 2.75 22.25 -11.49
C LYS A 159 3.83 21.32 -10.97
N ASN A 160 4.70 21.87 -10.12
CA ASN A 160 5.64 21.13 -9.31
C ASN A 160 4.89 20.56 -8.10
N VAL A 161 4.69 19.25 -8.06
CA VAL A 161 3.90 18.61 -7.01
C VAL A 161 4.77 17.65 -6.21
N THR A 162 4.82 17.85 -4.90
CA THR A 162 5.39 16.85 -3.99
C THR A 162 4.27 15.96 -3.44
N VAL A 163 4.52 14.66 -3.41
CA VAL A 163 3.60 13.63 -2.93
C VAL A 163 4.21 12.94 -1.71
N ILE A 164 3.46 12.89 -0.62
CA ILE A 164 3.82 12.16 0.60
C ILE A 164 2.86 10.99 0.74
N ASP A 165 3.35 9.80 0.48
CA ASP A 165 2.60 8.54 0.66
C ASP A 165 2.94 7.95 2.03
N ILE A 166 2.00 7.98 2.96
CA ILE A 166 2.17 7.40 4.29
C ILE A 166 1.52 6.02 4.31
N GLY A 167 2.36 5.02 4.18
CA GLY A 167 1.98 3.62 4.20
C GLY A 167 1.96 3.01 5.60
N HIS A 168 1.81 1.68 5.63
CA HIS A 168 1.90 0.90 6.86
C HIS A 168 3.34 0.84 7.39
N HIS A 169 4.32 0.60 6.51
CA HIS A 169 5.73 0.42 6.86
C HIS A 169 6.62 1.61 6.47
N THR A 170 6.35 2.24 5.32
CA THR A 170 7.16 3.33 4.77
C THR A 170 6.39 4.63 4.69
N VAL A 171 7.14 5.73 4.65
CA VAL A 171 6.73 7.02 4.11
C VAL A 171 7.55 7.23 2.85
N ASP A 172 6.85 7.28 1.71
CA ASP A 172 7.46 7.49 0.40
C ASP A 172 7.18 8.92 -0.05
N MET A 173 8.25 9.63 -0.37
CA MET A 173 8.21 11.03 -0.82
C MET A 173 8.64 11.09 -2.27
N THR A 174 7.75 11.53 -3.14
CA THR A 174 8.00 11.60 -4.58
C THR A 174 7.73 12.99 -5.12
N PHE A 175 8.41 13.36 -6.19
CA PHE A 175 8.30 14.66 -6.80
C PHE A 175 7.95 14.57 -8.29
N PHE A 176 7.03 15.42 -8.70
CA PHE A 176 6.61 15.58 -10.10
C PHE A 176 6.84 17.00 -10.53
N ALA A 177 7.68 17.20 -11.53
CA ALA A 177 7.88 18.48 -12.18
C ALA A 177 7.14 18.51 -13.51
N GLU A 178 6.21 19.44 -13.68
CA GLU A 178 5.42 19.57 -14.90
C GLU A 178 4.77 18.24 -15.37
N GLY A 179 4.25 17.46 -14.43
CA GLY A 179 3.63 16.16 -14.69
C GLY A 179 4.60 15.00 -14.91
N LYS A 180 5.91 15.23 -14.81
CA LYS A 180 6.95 14.21 -14.97
C LYS A 180 7.53 13.79 -13.64
N TYR A 181 7.59 12.49 -13.40
CA TYR A 181 8.24 11.92 -12.22
C TYR A 181 9.74 12.23 -12.23
N VAL A 182 10.26 12.71 -11.11
CA VAL A 182 11.68 13.05 -10.90
C VAL A 182 12.30 12.02 -9.95
N GLU A 183 12.96 11.01 -10.53
CA GLU A 183 13.53 9.89 -9.76
C GLU A 183 14.57 10.36 -8.74
N SER A 184 15.44 11.31 -9.10
CA SER A 184 16.49 11.85 -8.22
C SER A 184 15.94 12.66 -7.03
N ALA A 185 14.67 13.05 -7.07
CA ALA A 185 13.97 13.77 -6.01
C ALA A 185 12.96 12.85 -5.30
N THR A 186 13.32 11.57 -5.11
CA THR A 186 12.46 10.57 -4.46
C THR A 186 13.20 9.94 -3.31
N GLU A 187 12.54 9.87 -2.15
CA GLU A 187 13.05 9.22 -0.94
C GLU A 187 12.01 8.27 -0.36
N SER A 188 12.46 7.19 0.26
CA SER A 188 11.65 6.26 1.04
C SER A 188 12.26 6.11 2.43
N GLN A 189 11.43 6.13 3.47
CA GLN A 189 11.83 6.01 4.87
C GLN A 189 10.94 5.00 5.60
N GLU A 190 11.53 4.17 6.45
CA GLU A 190 10.81 3.21 7.31
C GLU A 190 10.14 3.95 8.48
N LEU A 191 9.19 4.82 8.17
CA LEU A 191 8.47 5.67 9.09
C LEU A 191 6.94 5.52 8.97
N GLY A 192 6.48 4.41 8.39
CA GLY A 192 5.06 4.13 8.28
C GLY A 192 4.35 4.02 9.64
N VAL A 193 3.03 3.92 9.60
CA VAL A 193 2.19 3.92 10.82
C VAL A 193 2.50 2.74 11.75
N SER A 194 3.07 1.64 11.25
CA SER A 194 3.50 0.51 12.09
C SER A 194 4.51 0.93 13.17
N LEU A 195 5.33 1.95 12.92
CA LEU A 195 6.33 2.41 13.89
C LEU A 195 5.68 2.98 15.16
N ILE A 196 4.63 3.80 15.04
CA ILE A 196 3.91 4.30 16.21
C ILE A 196 3.10 3.19 16.88
N LEU A 197 2.48 2.29 16.10
CA LEU A 197 1.73 1.17 16.66
C LEU A 197 2.63 0.22 17.45
N ASP A 198 3.84 -0.09 16.94
CA ASP A 198 4.86 -0.86 17.67
C ASP A 198 5.26 -0.19 19.00
N SER A 199 5.38 1.14 18.99
CA SER A 199 5.71 1.90 20.19
C SER A 199 4.59 1.82 21.23
N ILE A 200 3.34 1.87 20.79
CA ILE A 200 2.15 1.72 21.66
C ILE A 200 2.07 0.30 22.22
N VAL A 201 2.29 -0.74 21.40
CA VAL A 201 2.36 -2.14 21.88
C VAL A 201 3.40 -2.30 22.98
N LYS A 202 4.58 -1.71 22.80
CA LYS A 202 5.65 -1.73 23.81
C LYS A 202 5.30 -0.94 25.06
N ALA A 203 4.66 0.22 24.93
CA ALA A 203 4.19 1.01 26.07
C ALA A 203 3.15 0.23 26.87
N PHE A 204 2.15 -0.31 26.19
CA PHE A 204 1.12 -1.15 26.81
C PHE A 204 1.71 -2.35 27.55
N TYR A 205 2.65 -3.07 26.92
CA TYR A 205 3.31 -4.23 27.56
C TYR A 205 4.08 -3.84 28.82
N ARG A 206 4.76 -2.69 28.84
CA ARG A 206 5.50 -2.22 30.03
C ARG A 206 4.58 -2.05 31.23
N GLU A 207 3.38 -1.53 31.01
CA GLU A 207 2.40 -1.24 32.08
C GLU A 207 1.62 -2.49 32.48
N ASN A 208 1.18 -3.30 31.52
CA ASN A 208 0.17 -4.34 31.75
C ASN A 208 0.74 -5.76 31.71
N ARG A 209 2.00 -5.96 31.29
CA ARG A 209 2.72 -7.25 31.25
C ARG A 209 2.12 -8.33 30.36
N PHE A 210 1.24 -7.95 29.41
CA PHE A 210 0.82 -8.81 28.32
C PHE A 210 0.81 -8.03 27.00
N SER A 211 0.89 -8.72 25.87
CA SER A 211 0.99 -8.09 24.56
C SER A 211 -0.37 -7.95 23.91
N ILE A 212 -0.51 -6.94 23.07
CA ILE A 212 -1.68 -6.68 22.22
C ILE A 212 -1.27 -6.65 20.75
N GLY A 213 -2.22 -6.92 19.84
CA GLY A 213 -2.00 -6.80 18.41
C GLY A 213 -2.12 -5.36 17.89
N PHE A 214 -1.71 -5.14 16.64
CA PHE A 214 -1.76 -3.82 15.99
C PHE A 214 -3.15 -3.20 15.94
N LYS A 215 -4.20 -3.99 15.79
CA LYS A 215 -5.58 -3.48 15.82
C LYS A 215 -5.89 -2.82 17.17
N ALA A 216 -5.56 -3.49 18.27
CA ALA A 216 -5.75 -2.93 19.61
C ALA A 216 -4.86 -1.69 19.84
N ALA A 217 -3.63 -1.68 19.33
CA ALA A 217 -2.77 -0.50 19.37
C ALA A 217 -3.35 0.68 18.58
N LEU A 218 -4.02 0.41 17.44
CA LEU A 218 -4.73 1.44 16.67
C LEU A 218 -5.94 1.98 17.44
N ASP A 219 -6.70 1.12 18.14
CA ASP A 219 -7.81 1.55 19.00
C ASP A 219 -7.29 2.40 20.16
N ILE A 220 -6.17 2.04 20.81
CA ILE A 220 -5.52 2.89 21.82
C ILE A 220 -5.10 4.25 21.23
N LEU A 221 -4.50 4.25 20.04
CA LEU A 221 -4.07 5.50 19.39
C LEU A 221 -5.24 6.45 19.13
N ARG A 222 -6.41 5.90 18.78
CA ARG A 222 -7.62 6.66 18.48
C ARG A 222 -8.41 7.06 19.72
N ASP A 223 -8.63 6.12 20.64
CA ASP A 223 -9.59 6.22 21.72
C ASP A 223 -8.94 6.33 23.12
N GLY A 224 -7.59 6.18 23.19
CA GLY A 224 -6.83 6.20 24.44
C GLY A 224 -7.02 4.98 25.33
N GLN A 225 -7.77 3.96 24.89
CA GLN A 225 -8.10 2.78 25.68
C GLN A 225 -8.48 1.58 24.82
N ILE A 226 -8.42 0.39 25.43
CA ILE A 226 -8.98 -0.86 24.87
C ILE A 226 -9.74 -1.63 25.95
N THR A 227 -10.67 -2.48 25.52
CA THR A 227 -11.27 -3.51 26.39
C THR A 227 -10.73 -4.88 26.01
N TYR A 228 -10.12 -5.56 26.97
CA TYR A 228 -9.55 -6.91 26.80
C TYR A 228 -10.06 -7.83 27.90
N LEU A 229 -10.66 -8.95 27.54
CA LEU A 229 -11.30 -9.90 28.48
C LEU A 229 -12.23 -9.24 29.51
N GLY A 230 -13.04 -8.27 29.06
CA GLY A 230 -13.99 -7.55 29.91
C GLY A 230 -13.40 -6.45 30.79
N THR A 231 -12.07 -6.24 30.78
CA THR A 231 -11.39 -5.18 31.52
C THR A 231 -10.96 -4.07 30.56
N THR A 232 -11.24 -2.81 30.92
CA THR A 232 -10.81 -1.63 30.15
C THR A 232 -9.45 -1.15 30.63
N TYR A 233 -8.52 -0.95 29.71
CA TYR A 233 -7.18 -0.45 29.93
C TYR A 233 -7.02 0.89 29.25
N ALA A 234 -6.85 1.95 30.03
CA ALA A 234 -6.48 3.27 29.52
C ALA A 234 -4.95 3.36 29.35
N VAL A 235 -4.49 3.95 28.27
CA VAL A 235 -3.05 4.07 27.96
C VAL A 235 -2.74 5.49 27.50
N ASP A 236 -1.80 6.13 28.18
CA ASP A 236 -1.29 7.43 27.74
C ASP A 236 -0.20 7.26 26.68
N VAL A 237 -0.52 7.62 25.47
CA VAL A 237 0.37 7.49 24.29
C VAL A 237 0.88 8.84 23.77
N ARG A 238 0.71 9.92 24.53
CA ARG A 238 1.09 11.27 24.09
C ARG A 238 2.57 11.39 23.73
N GLU A 239 3.44 10.75 24.50
CA GLU A 239 4.88 10.76 24.20
C GLU A 239 5.22 10.00 22.90
N GLU A 240 4.57 8.87 22.66
CA GLU A 240 4.72 8.08 21.44
C GLU A 240 4.30 8.92 20.21
N VAL A 241 3.16 9.60 20.31
CA VAL A 241 2.64 10.50 19.26
C VAL A 241 3.61 11.66 19.01
N ILE A 242 4.09 12.33 20.05
CA ILE A 242 5.02 13.47 19.93
C ILE A 242 6.31 13.01 19.24
N ARG A 243 6.93 11.91 19.69
CA ARG A 243 8.16 11.38 19.10
C ARG A 243 7.99 11.00 17.63
N TYR A 244 6.90 10.34 17.30
CA TYR A 244 6.57 9.96 15.93
C TYR A 244 6.37 11.18 15.03
N THR A 245 5.58 12.16 15.49
CA THR A 245 5.33 13.42 14.78
C THR A 245 6.60 14.20 14.50
N GLN A 246 7.46 14.36 15.53
CA GLN A 246 8.74 15.05 15.36
C GLN A 246 9.64 14.36 14.33
N ARG A 247 9.66 13.03 14.34
CA ARG A 247 10.47 12.24 13.40
C ARG A 247 9.99 12.38 11.96
N ILE A 248 8.68 12.28 11.72
CA ILE A 248 8.10 12.50 10.38
C ILE A 248 8.37 13.93 9.91
N SER A 249 8.06 14.94 10.74
CA SER A 249 8.27 16.34 10.37
C SER A 249 9.72 16.62 9.99
N SER A 250 10.69 16.13 10.78
CA SER A 250 12.11 16.32 10.49
C SER A 250 12.56 15.68 9.17
N VAL A 251 11.99 14.53 8.82
CA VAL A 251 12.30 13.87 7.55
C VAL A 251 11.71 14.62 6.37
N MET A 252 10.45 15.07 6.51
CA MET A 252 9.79 15.87 5.48
C MET A 252 10.48 17.22 5.25
N ASP A 253 10.85 17.93 6.33
CA ASP A 253 11.60 19.19 6.21
C ASP A 253 12.89 19.00 5.40
N ARG A 254 13.70 17.99 5.76
CA ARG A 254 14.95 17.67 5.03
C ARG A 254 14.72 17.28 3.57
N TYR A 255 13.65 16.55 3.30
CA TYR A 255 13.29 16.17 1.93
C TYR A 255 12.93 17.41 1.11
N LEU A 256 12.09 18.30 1.63
CA LEU A 256 11.65 19.51 0.94
C LEU A 256 12.82 20.47 0.67
N GLU A 257 13.80 20.54 1.59
CA GLU A 257 15.02 21.34 1.42
C GLU A 257 15.92 20.87 0.27
N LYS A 258 15.87 19.56 -0.06
CA LYS A 258 16.69 18.95 -1.12
C LYS A 258 16.04 18.99 -2.51
N LEU A 259 14.77 19.38 -2.61
CA LEU A 259 14.08 19.41 -3.88
C LEU A 259 14.77 20.34 -4.87
N PRO A 260 14.88 19.95 -6.17
CA PRO A 260 15.58 20.75 -7.18
C PRO A 260 14.88 22.08 -7.46
N VAL A 261 13.58 22.14 -7.24
CA VAL A 261 12.75 23.35 -7.33
C VAL A 261 11.68 23.30 -6.25
N GLN A 262 11.19 24.47 -5.84
CA GLN A 262 10.12 24.54 -4.84
C GLN A 262 8.83 23.92 -5.38
N PRO A 263 8.13 23.09 -4.58
CA PRO A 263 6.83 22.58 -4.96
C PRO A 263 5.77 23.69 -4.93
N ASP A 264 4.93 23.74 -5.95
CA ASP A 264 3.73 24.59 -5.98
C ASP A 264 2.62 24.01 -5.10
N VAL A 265 2.58 22.67 -5.00
CA VAL A 265 1.57 21.93 -4.26
C VAL A 265 2.21 20.75 -3.54
N GLY A 266 1.85 20.60 -2.26
CA GLY A 266 2.14 19.40 -1.47
C GLY A 266 0.87 18.59 -1.25
N ILE A 267 0.89 17.30 -1.59
CA ILE A 267 -0.25 16.39 -1.40
C ILE A 267 0.13 15.20 -0.55
N MET A 268 -0.85 14.67 0.17
CA MET A 268 -0.67 13.53 1.06
C MET A 268 -1.72 12.45 0.79
N GLY A 269 -1.29 11.19 0.77
CA GLY A 269 -2.13 10.01 0.63
C GLY A 269 -1.58 8.82 1.40
N GLY A 270 -2.12 7.64 1.09
CA GLY A 270 -1.79 6.39 1.79
C GLY A 270 -2.70 6.08 2.98
N GLY A 271 -2.74 4.82 3.40
CA GLY A 271 -3.57 4.38 4.52
C GLY A 271 -3.14 4.96 5.85
N GLY A 272 -1.84 5.17 6.05
CA GLY A 272 -1.28 5.80 7.25
C GLY A 272 -1.63 7.29 7.36
N ALA A 273 -1.80 7.97 6.23
CA ALA A 273 -2.19 9.39 6.22
C ALA A 273 -3.53 9.63 6.95
N VAL A 274 -4.48 8.70 6.81
CA VAL A 274 -5.76 8.77 7.54
C VAL A 274 -5.54 8.68 9.05
N VAL A 275 -4.64 7.80 9.47
CA VAL A 275 -4.35 7.55 10.90
C VAL A 275 -3.67 8.76 11.54
N ILE A 276 -2.72 9.39 10.83
CA ILE A 276 -1.90 10.46 11.41
C ILE A 276 -2.44 11.87 11.16
N ARG A 277 -3.45 12.03 10.32
CA ARG A 277 -3.98 13.34 9.92
C ARG A 277 -4.21 14.31 11.09
N ASP A 278 -4.84 13.79 12.13
CA ASP A 278 -5.25 14.58 13.29
C ASP A 278 -4.16 14.58 14.40
N LEU A 279 -3.09 13.81 14.22
CA LEU A 279 -2.01 13.65 15.18
C LEU A 279 -0.77 14.49 14.82
N VAL A 280 -0.54 14.74 13.53
CA VAL A 280 0.68 15.36 13.03
C VAL A 280 0.41 16.80 12.63
N SER A 281 0.92 17.75 13.43
CA SER A 281 1.00 19.16 13.01
C SER A 281 2.23 19.36 12.14
N LEU A 282 2.04 19.33 10.83
CA LEU A 282 3.10 19.57 9.87
C LEU A 282 3.32 21.08 9.68
N ARG A 283 4.58 21.51 9.57
CA ARG A 283 4.93 22.91 9.25
C ARG A 283 4.40 23.32 7.88
N HIS A 284 4.34 22.37 6.96
CA HIS A 284 3.93 22.58 5.57
C HIS A 284 2.47 22.18 5.39
N ARG A 285 1.72 23.02 4.68
CA ARG A 285 0.34 22.72 4.32
C ARG A 285 0.32 21.64 3.23
N LEU A 286 -0.05 20.43 3.60
CA LEU A 286 -0.32 19.34 2.66
C LEU A 286 -1.82 19.17 2.45
N LEU A 287 -2.22 18.98 1.21
CA LEU A 287 -3.60 18.67 0.84
C LEU A 287 -3.79 17.15 0.88
N MET A 288 -4.71 16.68 1.69
CA MET A 288 -5.07 15.25 1.66
C MET A 288 -5.91 14.97 0.42
N VAL A 289 -5.48 13.99 -0.37
CA VAL A 289 -6.24 13.56 -1.55
C VAL A 289 -7.52 12.85 -1.15
N SER A 290 -8.50 12.84 -2.05
CA SER A 290 -9.74 12.10 -1.86
C SER A 290 -9.43 10.60 -1.73
N GLU A 291 -10.09 9.93 -0.77
CA GLU A 291 -9.92 8.50 -0.50
C GLU A 291 -8.43 8.08 -0.32
N PRO A 292 -7.70 8.70 0.59
CA PRO A 292 -6.24 8.61 0.65
C PRO A 292 -5.72 7.18 0.78
N ALA A 293 -6.44 6.28 1.47
CA ALA A 293 -6.07 4.87 1.58
C ALA A 293 -6.14 4.12 0.23
N MET A 294 -7.02 4.54 -0.68
CA MET A 294 -7.22 3.95 -2.00
C MET A 294 -6.51 4.70 -3.13
N ALA A 295 -5.89 5.84 -2.82
CA ALA A 295 -5.45 6.81 -3.82
C ALA A 295 -4.47 6.23 -4.85
N ASN A 296 -3.55 5.36 -4.45
CA ASN A 296 -2.65 4.69 -5.38
C ASN A 296 -3.43 3.82 -6.38
N ALA A 297 -4.26 2.89 -5.91
CA ALA A 297 -5.00 1.98 -6.80
C ALA A 297 -5.97 2.72 -7.73
N VAL A 298 -6.67 3.74 -7.20
CA VAL A 298 -7.58 4.59 -8.00
C VAL A 298 -6.81 5.41 -9.03
N GLY A 299 -5.69 6.01 -8.64
CA GLY A 299 -4.85 6.78 -9.56
C GLY A 299 -4.19 5.90 -10.63
N TYR A 300 -3.80 4.66 -10.31
CA TYR A 300 -3.30 3.70 -11.29
C TYR A 300 -4.38 3.36 -12.33
N TRP A 301 -5.60 3.13 -11.89
CA TRP A 301 -6.72 2.93 -12.78
C TRP A 301 -6.97 4.16 -13.69
N HIS A 302 -6.95 5.38 -13.13
CA HIS A 302 -7.09 6.61 -13.93
C HIS A 302 -5.97 6.74 -14.97
N PHE A 303 -4.72 6.47 -14.57
CA PHE A 303 -3.56 6.51 -15.47
C PHE A 303 -3.70 5.51 -16.62
N GLY A 304 -4.08 4.27 -16.34
CA GLY A 304 -4.26 3.26 -17.37
C GLY A 304 -5.45 3.52 -18.29
N SER A 305 -6.56 3.99 -17.74
CA SER A 305 -7.79 4.28 -18.50
C SER A 305 -7.67 5.49 -19.44
N ASN A 306 -6.78 6.45 -19.14
CA ASN A 306 -6.61 7.68 -19.90
C ASN A 306 -5.37 7.69 -20.83
N ALA A 307 -4.59 6.61 -20.85
CA ALA A 307 -3.34 6.52 -21.58
C ALA A 307 -3.54 6.24 -23.10
N ARG A 308 -4.30 7.13 -23.76
CA ARG A 308 -4.44 7.16 -25.23
C ARG A 308 -4.18 8.55 -25.78
#